data_d6abec5ef99afc9e3c322ea6b4e13c54
#
_entry.id   d6abec5ef99afc9e3c322ea6b4e13c54
#
_cell.length_a   1.000
_cell.length_b   1.000
_cell.length_c   1.000
_cell.angle_alpha   90.00
_cell.angle_beta   90.00
_cell.angle_gamma   90.00
#
_symmetry.space_group_name_H-M   'P 1'
#
loop_
_entity.id
_entity.type
_entity.pdbx_description
1 polymer ?
#
loop_
_entity_poly.entity_id
_entity_poly.type
_entity_poly.pdbx_seq_one_letter_code
_entity_poly.pdbx_strand_id
1 'polypeptide(L)'
;VTRFLDDREADIFSIAWTISQLMATVGTFQIRVYQATDVQGTFLFQHYLIFRIVTVAAMIVSSAAYIVVRGYTGEKALVVLVVCLFRAVDSLADVYEGWFQQKERLDLSGKALTYRVILAAAGFACGLILTKNLLFSCVILFGVYLLCFVIYDLRYHMAVERFRDVPDGRDRSGWFGNMFREGLPLF
;
A
#
# COMPACT_ATOMS: atom_id res chain seq x y z
N VAL A 1 -16.43 13.55 5.95
CA VAL A 1 -15.99 13.45 7.35
C VAL A 1 -16.57 14.59 8.17
N THR A 2 -16.30 15.84 7.86
CA THR A 2 -16.77 17.06 8.59
C THR A 2 -18.29 17.16 8.81
N ARG A 3 -19.10 16.46 8.02
CA ARG A 3 -20.55 16.48 8.14
C ARG A 3 -21.11 15.49 9.18
N PHE A 4 -20.33 14.48 9.56
CA PHE A 4 -20.76 13.37 10.42
C PHE A 4 -20.00 13.26 11.74
N LEU A 5 -18.85 13.92 11.84
CA LEU A 5 -17.96 13.92 12.98
C LEU A 5 -17.82 15.34 13.54
N ASP A 6 -17.37 15.42 14.78
CA ASP A 6 -16.98 16.68 15.40
C ASP A 6 -15.76 17.28 14.70
N ASP A 7 -15.59 18.60 14.77
CA ASP A 7 -14.48 19.32 14.12
C ASP A 7 -13.10 18.77 14.56
N ARG A 8 -12.96 18.38 15.83
CA ARG A 8 -11.76 17.76 16.36
C ARG A 8 -11.42 16.43 15.70
N GLU A 9 -12.40 15.58 15.48
CA GLU A 9 -12.18 14.28 14.82
C GLU A 9 -11.86 14.45 13.33
N ALA A 10 -12.50 15.44 12.68
CA ALA A 10 -12.20 15.79 11.30
C ALA A 10 -10.75 16.27 11.13
N ASP A 11 -10.26 17.09 12.07
CA ASP A 11 -8.87 17.54 12.10
C ASP A 11 -7.89 16.38 12.32
N ILE A 12 -8.20 15.45 13.25
CA ILE A 12 -7.39 14.26 13.50
C ILE A 12 -7.28 13.42 12.22
N PHE A 13 -8.39 13.20 11.51
CA PHE A 13 -8.38 12.44 10.26
C PHE A 13 -7.57 13.14 9.17
N SER A 14 -7.71 14.45 9.00
CA SER A 14 -6.97 15.22 8.01
C SER A 14 -5.46 15.15 8.24
N ILE A 15 -5.04 15.28 9.50
CA ILE A 15 -3.65 15.13 9.91
C ILE A 15 -3.15 13.71 9.63
N ALA A 16 -3.91 12.69 10.04
CA ALA A 16 -3.56 11.30 9.83
C ALA A 16 -3.42 10.96 8.34
N TRP A 17 -4.35 11.47 7.52
CA TRP A 17 -4.31 11.30 6.07
C TRP A 17 -3.06 11.93 5.46
N THR A 18 -2.76 13.17 5.81
CA THR A 18 -1.58 13.89 5.31
C THR A 18 -0.27 13.18 5.68
N ILE A 19 -0.15 12.73 6.95
CA ILE A 19 1.01 11.98 7.41
C ILE A 19 1.13 10.66 6.65
N SER A 20 0.02 9.96 6.45
CA SER A 20 0.04 8.69 5.73
C SER A 20 0.47 8.84 4.28
N GLN A 21 0.09 9.92 3.61
CA GLN A 21 0.55 10.22 2.24
C GLN A 21 2.06 10.49 2.21
N LEU A 22 2.56 11.27 3.17
CA LEU A 22 4.00 11.52 3.28
C LEU A 22 4.78 10.21 3.52
N MET A 23 4.29 9.36 4.43
CA MET A 23 4.95 8.08 4.73
C MET A 23 4.83 7.08 3.57
N ALA A 24 3.76 7.16 2.78
CA ALA A 24 3.59 6.31 1.60
C ALA A 24 4.68 6.56 0.54
N THR A 25 5.27 7.75 0.45
CA THR A 25 6.40 8.00 -0.45
C THR A 25 7.60 7.11 -0.10
N VAL A 26 7.86 6.91 1.21
CA VAL A 26 8.89 5.97 1.68
C VAL A 26 8.52 4.52 1.34
N GLY A 27 7.25 4.16 1.53
CA GLY A 27 6.74 2.81 1.27
C GLY A 27 6.78 2.42 -0.21
N THR A 28 6.39 3.32 -1.11
CA THR A 28 6.36 3.05 -2.54
C THR A 28 7.73 3.16 -3.20
N PHE A 29 8.60 4.03 -2.72
CA PHE A 29 9.93 4.31 -3.28
C PHE A 29 9.92 4.40 -4.82
N GLN A 30 8.77 4.73 -5.42
CA GLN A 30 8.50 4.88 -6.86
C GLN A 30 8.97 3.70 -7.76
N ILE A 31 9.33 2.56 -7.18
CA ILE A 31 9.89 1.40 -7.89
C ILE A 31 8.91 0.77 -8.90
N ARG A 32 7.61 1.04 -8.76
CA ARG A 32 6.58 0.56 -9.70
C ARG A 32 6.83 1.04 -11.13
N VAL A 33 7.28 2.30 -11.30
CA VAL A 33 7.55 2.87 -12.63
C VAL A 33 8.63 2.04 -13.32
N TYR A 34 9.71 1.72 -12.59
CA TYR A 34 10.77 0.87 -13.09
C TYR A 34 10.27 -0.55 -13.39
N GLN A 35 9.51 -1.15 -12.47
CA GLN A 35 8.93 -2.49 -12.65
C GLN A 35 8.04 -2.58 -13.88
N ALA A 36 7.18 -1.60 -14.11
CA ALA A 36 6.25 -1.59 -15.23
C ALA A 36 6.96 -1.47 -16.61
N THR A 37 8.14 -0.84 -16.63
CA THR A 37 8.96 -0.64 -17.85
C THR A 37 10.01 -1.73 -18.04
N ASP A 38 10.24 -2.60 -17.05
CA ASP A 38 11.18 -3.71 -17.14
C ASP A 38 10.62 -4.88 -17.99
N VAL A 39 10.42 -4.62 -19.28
CA VAL A 39 9.91 -5.61 -20.24
C VAL A 39 10.90 -6.77 -20.46
N GLN A 40 12.20 -6.49 -20.29
CA GLN A 40 13.24 -7.49 -20.47
C GLN A 40 13.36 -8.46 -19.29
N GLY A 41 12.65 -8.21 -18.19
CA GLY A 41 12.69 -9.05 -16.98
C GLY A 41 14.04 -9.00 -16.30
N THR A 42 14.63 -7.81 -16.18
CA THR A 42 15.93 -7.59 -15.51
C THR A 42 15.93 -8.12 -14.09
N PHE A 43 14.81 -7.91 -13.39
CA PHE A 43 14.58 -8.43 -12.05
C PHE A 43 13.37 -9.36 -12.00
N LEU A 44 13.42 -10.37 -11.13
CA LEU A 44 12.30 -11.26 -10.85
C LEU A 44 11.25 -10.55 -9.98
N PHE A 45 9.98 -10.95 -10.08
CA PHE A 45 8.91 -10.43 -9.21
C PHE A 45 9.27 -10.52 -7.72
N GLN A 46 9.92 -11.59 -7.30
CA GLN A 46 10.35 -11.79 -5.91
C GLN A 46 11.31 -10.68 -5.44
N HIS A 47 12.19 -10.18 -6.30
CA HIS A 47 13.10 -9.08 -5.96
C HIS A 47 12.32 -7.79 -5.70
N TYR A 48 11.34 -7.46 -6.55
CA TYR A 48 10.45 -6.31 -6.33
C TYR A 48 9.64 -6.45 -5.04
N LEU A 49 9.13 -7.64 -4.76
CA LEU A 49 8.35 -7.91 -3.56
C LEU A 49 9.19 -7.78 -2.28
N ILE A 50 10.39 -8.37 -2.24
CA ILE A 50 11.29 -8.26 -1.08
C ILE A 50 11.68 -6.79 -0.86
N PHE A 51 12.06 -6.08 -1.93
CA PHE A 51 12.38 -4.66 -1.83
C PHE A 51 11.20 -3.86 -1.25
N ARG A 52 9.99 -4.11 -1.73
CA ARG A 52 8.78 -3.48 -1.23
C ARG A 52 8.49 -3.80 0.24
N ILE A 53 8.69 -5.04 0.66
CA ILE A 53 8.53 -5.42 2.07
C ILE A 53 9.49 -4.60 2.95
N VAL A 54 10.73 -4.42 2.52
CA VAL A 54 11.74 -3.62 3.26
C VAL A 54 11.32 -2.15 3.31
N THR A 55 10.89 -1.54 2.20
CA THR A 55 10.45 -0.14 2.18
C THR A 55 9.17 0.09 2.99
N VAL A 56 8.23 -0.85 2.95
CA VAL A 56 7.01 -0.81 3.79
C VAL A 56 7.35 -0.97 5.27
N ALA A 57 8.29 -1.85 5.63
CA ALA A 57 8.76 -1.95 7.00
C ALA A 57 9.42 -0.63 7.48
N ALA A 58 10.26 -0.02 6.63
CA ALA A 58 10.84 1.30 6.91
C ALA A 58 9.75 2.38 7.06
N MET A 59 8.72 2.37 6.22
CA MET A 59 7.56 3.26 6.33
C MET A 59 6.84 3.10 7.68
N ILE A 60 6.57 1.86 8.12
CA ILE A 60 5.89 1.59 9.39
C ILE A 60 6.74 2.08 10.57
N VAL A 61 8.05 1.81 10.55
CA VAL A 61 8.98 2.28 11.58
C VAL A 61 9.04 3.81 11.62
N SER A 62 9.13 4.45 10.45
CA SER A 62 9.12 5.92 10.34
C SER A 62 7.81 6.52 10.84
N SER A 63 6.68 5.88 10.56
CA SER A 63 5.36 6.31 11.04
C SER A 63 5.27 6.21 12.57
N ALA A 64 5.74 5.11 13.15
CA ALA A 64 5.78 4.93 14.60
C ALA A 64 6.72 5.95 15.27
N ALA A 65 7.91 6.15 14.70
CA ALA A 65 8.86 7.15 15.18
C ALA A 65 8.25 8.56 15.13
N TYR A 66 7.55 8.92 14.05
CA TYR A 66 6.89 10.21 13.91
C TYR A 66 5.82 10.43 14.99
N ILE A 67 4.99 9.41 15.28
CA ILE A 67 3.97 9.46 16.34
C ILE A 67 4.63 9.77 17.70
N VAL A 68 5.73 9.05 18.01
CA VAL A 68 6.46 9.24 19.28
C VAL A 68 7.10 10.62 19.37
N VAL A 69 7.82 11.06 18.33
CA VAL A 69 8.51 12.37 18.30
C VAL A 69 7.53 13.52 18.42
N ARG A 70 6.35 13.41 17.80
CA ARG A 70 5.30 14.43 17.87
C ARG A 70 4.49 14.37 19.17
N GLY A 71 4.75 13.40 20.03
CA GLY A 71 4.03 13.23 21.30
C GLY A 71 2.54 12.93 21.11
N TYR A 72 2.14 12.30 20.00
CA TYR A 72 0.75 11.90 19.80
C TYR A 72 0.39 10.78 20.77
N THR A 73 -0.73 10.93 21.48
CA THR A 73 -1.21 9.96 22.47
C THR A 73 -2.69 9.67 22.26
N GLY A 74 -3.16 8.59 22.87
CA GLY A 74 -4.57 8.20 22.86
C GLY A 74 -5.11 7.93 21.45
N GLU A 75 -6.31 8.38 21.19
CA GLU A 75 -7.05 8.13 19.96
C GLU A 75 -6.34 8.69 18.71
N LYS A 76 -5.74 9.88 18.81
CA LYS A 76 -5.02 10.50 17.71
C LYS A 76 -3.86 9.62 17.22
N ALA A 77 -3.08 9.05 18.15
CA ALA A 77 -1.97 8.16 17.80
C ALA A 77 -2.47 6.90 17.09
N LEU A 78 -3.58 6.31 17.58
CA LEU A 78 -4.17 5.12 16.98
C LEU A 78 -4.73 5.38 15.58
N VAL A 79 -5.43 6.49 15.38
CA VAL A 79 -5.96 6.86 14.05
C VAL A 79 -4.81 7.05 13.06
N VAL A 80 -3.75 7.78 13.42
CA VAL A 80 -2.57 7.96 12.56
C VAL A 80 -1.93 6.63 12.23
N LEU A 81 -1.76 5.74 13.22
CA LEU A 81 -1.17 4.41 13.00
C LEU A 81 -2.02 3.56 12.05
N VAL A 82 -3.34 3.48 12.27
CA VAL A 82 -4.24 2.68 11.43
C VAL A 82 -4.28 3.19 9.99
N VAL A 83 -4.30 4.51 9.79
CA VAL A 83 -4.26 5.10 8.44
C VAL A 83 -2.90 4.86 7.76
N CYS A 84 -1.79 4.86 8.52
CA CYS A 84 -0.48 4.47 7.98
C CYS A 84 -0.44 2.97 7.61
N LEU A 85 -1.06 2.09 8.41
CA LEU A 85 -1.17 0.65 8.09
C LEU A 85 -2.02 0.42 6.83
N PHE A 86 -3.11 1.17 6.66
CA PHE A 86 -3.87 1.15 5.42
C PHE A 86 -2.98 1.50 4.21
N ARG A 87 -2.16 2.56 4.31
CA ARG A 87 -1.20 2.93 3.26
C ARG A 87 -0.09 1.90 3.06
N ALA A 88 0.31 1.18 4.10
CA ALA A 88 1.27 0.08 3.98
C ALA A 88 0.72 -1.06 3.10
N VAL A 89 -0.56 -1.42 3.27
CA VAL A 89 -1.22 -2.40 2.40
C VAL A 89 -1.34 -1.88 0.97
N ASP A 90 -1.65 -0.60 0.79
CA ASP A 90 -1.70 0.06 -0.53
C ASP A 90 -0.35 -0.02 -1.24
N SER A 91 0.73 0.28 -0.52
CA SER A 91 2.09 0.16 -1.04
C SER A 91 2.47 -1.28 -1.40
N LEU A 92 2.02 -2.29 -0.64
CA LEU A 92 2.22 -3.70 -0.99
C LEU A 92 1.45 -4.08 -2.26
N ALA A 93 0.20 -3.64 -2.39
CA ALA A 93 -0.61 -3.91 -3.57
C ALA A 93 -0.03 -3.29 -4.85
N ASP A 94 0.63 -2.15 -4.74
CA ASP A 94 1.29 -1.44 -5.83
C ASP A 94 2.32 -2.31 -6.59
N VAL A 95 3.02 -3.23 -5.92
CA VAL A 95 3.93 -4.19 -6.56
C VAL A 95 3.18 -5.19 -7.46
N TYR A 96 2.02 -5.66 -7.01
CA TYR A 96 1.19 -6.57 -7.81
C TYR A 96 0.60 -5.85 -9.02
N GLU A 97 0.18 -4.61 -8.84
CA GLU A 97 -0.29 -3.77 -9.94
C GLU A 97 0.82 -3.51 -10.97
N GLY A 98 2.05 -3.22 -10.51
CA GLY A 98 3.22 -3.09 -11.39
C GLY A 98 3.51 -4.37 -12.16
N TRP A 99 3.39 -5.52 -11.51
CA TRP A 99 3.55 -6.82 -12.16
C TRP A 99 2.47 -7.11 -13.21
N PHE A 100 1.19 -6.78 -12.91
CA PHE A 100 0.12 -6.90 -13.90
C PHE A 100 0.37 -5.97 -15.10
N GLN A 101 0.89 -4.76 -14.89
CA GLN A 101 1.28 -3.86 -15.96
C GLN A 101 2.40 -4.45 -16.81
N GLN A 102 3.45 -4.99 -16.19
CA GLN A 102 4.57 -5.66 -16.88
C GLN A 102 4.09 -6.86 -17.74
N LYS A 103 2.98 -7.52 -17.33
CA LYS A 103 2.37 -8.64 -18.05
C LYS A 103 1.27 -8.22 -19.04
N GLU A 104 1.11 -6.93 -19.30
CA GLU A 104 0.06 -6.37 -20.16
C GLU A 104 -1.37 -6.73 -19.69
N ARG A 105 -1.53 -7.07 -18.40
CA ARG A 105 -2.81 -7.43 -17.78
C ARG A 105 -3.38 -6.26 -16.97
N LEU A 106 -3.49 -5.09 -17.61
CA LEU A 106 -4.07 -3.88 -17.01
C LEU A 106 -5.54 -4.07 -16.58
N ASP A 107 -6.24 -5.02 -17.21
CA ASP A 107 -7.59 -5.42 -16.85
C ASP A 107 -7.69 -5.94 -15.41
N LEU A 108 -6.71 -6.72 -14.96
CA LEU A 108 -6.67 -7.25 -13.60
C LEU A 108 -6.26 -6.17 -12.59
N SER A 109 -5.24 -5.38 -12.91
CA SER A 109 -4.83 -4.24 -12.10
C SER A 109 -5.99 -3.27 -11.87
N GLY A 110 -6.68 -2.87 -12.94
CA GLY A 110 -7.82 -1.96 -12.85
C GLY A 110 -8.98 -2.51 -12.03
N LYS A 111 -9.32 -3.79 -12.18
CA LYS A 111 -10.37 -4.45 -11.38
C LYS A 111 -10.00 -4.51 -9.91
N ALA A 112 -8.79 -4.99 -9.59
CA ALA A 112 -8.33 -5.12 -8.20
C ALA A 112 -8.34 -3.75 -7.50
N LEU A 113 -7.76 -2.72 -8.11
CA LEU A 113 -7.74 -1.35 -7.59
C LEU A 113 -9.17 -0.80 -7.39
N THR A 114 -10.04 -0.95 -8.40
CA THR A 114 -11.42 -0.42 -8.36
C THR A 114 -12.22 -1.04 -7.21
N TYR A 115 -12.21 -2.38 -7.09
CA TYR A 115 -12.93 -3.05 -6.00
C TYR A 115 -12.36 -2.67 -4.64
N ARG A 116 -11.04 -2.63 -4.51
CA ARG A 116 -10.36 -2.27 -3.26
C ARG A 116 -10.75 -0.86 -2.80
N VAL A 117 -10.68 0.13 -3.70
CA VAL A 117 -10.99 1.54 -3.38
C VAL A 117 -12.48 1.72 -3.08
N ILE A 118 -13.38 1.18 -3.92
CA ILE A 118 -14.83 1.38 -3.76
C ILE A 118 -15.32 0.70 -2.48
N LEU A 119 -14.94 -0.56 -2.24
CA LEU A 119 -15.40 -1.30 -1.06
C LEU A 119 -14.84 -0.70 0.24
N ALA A 120 -13.59 -0.26 0.23
CA ALA A 120 -12.98 0.40 1.40
C ALA A 120 -13.61 1.76 1.69
N ALA A 121 -13.86 2.57 0.65
CA ALA A 121 -14.55 3.85 0.81
C ALA A 121 -15.99 3.67 1.30
N ALA A 122 -16.72 2.69 0.77
CA ALA A 122 -18.07 2.36 1.23
C ALA A 122 -18.05 1.85 2.68
N GLY A 123 -17.11 0.95 3.03
CA GLY A 123 -16.95 0.44 4.40
C GLY A 123 -16.63 1.57 5.38
N PHE A 124 -15.72 2.48 5.03
CA PHE A 124 -15.40 3.65 5.84
C PHE A 124 -16.63 4.56 6.04
N ALA A 125 -17.36 4.88 4.95
CA ALA A 125 -18.55 5.72 5.02
C ALA A 125 -19.64 5.08 5.87
N CYS A 126 -19.92 3.78 5.68
CA CYS A 126 -20.88 3.04 6.50
C CYS A 126 -20.44 3.02 7.98
N GLY A 127 -19.17 2.79 8.25
CA GLY A 127 -18.62 2.85 9.61
C GLY A 127 -18.88 4.20 10.27
N LEU A 128 -18.61 5.30 9.58
CA LEU A 128 -18.85 6.66 10.10
C LEU A 128 -20.34 6.93 10.37
N ILE A 129 -21.22 6.53 9.46
CA ILE A 129 -22.67 6.79 9.57
C ILE A 129 -23.27 6.00 10.74
N LEU A 130 -22.86 4.72 10.88
CA LEU A 130 -23.46 3.82 11.86
C LEU A 130 -22.90 4.02 13.28
N THR A 131 -21.59 4.23 13.40
CA THR A 131 -20.94 4.25 14.72
C THR A 131 -20.59 5.64 15.22
N LYS A 132 -20.48 6.62 14.31
CA LYS A 132 -20.01 7.98 14.63
C LYS A 132 -18.66 7.96 15.38
N ASN A 133 -17.83 6.96 15.11
CA ASN A 133 -16.52 6.76 15.73
C ASN A 133 -15.45 6.71 14.64
N LEU A 134 -14.54 7.67 14.66
CA LEU A 134 -13.49 7.80 13.65
C LEU A 134 -12.54 6.59 13.66
N LEU A 135 -12.06 6.20 14.84
CA LEU A 135 -11.09 5.11 14.96
C LEU A 135 -11.67 3.81 14.41
N PHE A 136 -12.91 3.48 14.78
CA PHE A 136 -13.58 2.28 14.30
C PHE A 136 -13.74 2.28 12.77
N SER A 137 -14.09 3.42 12.20
CA SER A 137 -14.23 3.59 10.74
C SER A 137 -12.89 3.43 10.01
N CYS A 138 -11.80 3.94 10.59
CA CYS A 138 -10.44 3.73 10.06
C CYS A 138 -10.02 2.26 10.13
N VAL A 139 -10.39 1.53 11.19
CA VAL A 139 -10.15 0.08 11.30
C VAL A 139 -10.93 -0.69 10.24
N ILE A 140 -12.19 -0.32 9.96
CA ILE A 140 -12.96 -0.91 8.86
C ILE A 140 -12.28 -0.63 7.51
N LEU A 141 -11.86 0.61 7.27
CA LEU A 141 -11.11 1.00 6.06
C LEU A 141 -9.91 0.08 5.84
N PHE A 142 -9.07 -0.06 6.85
CA PHE A 142 -7.88 -0.92 6.82
C PHE A 142 -8.25 -2.39 6.59
N GLY A 143 -9.23 -2.91 7.35
CA GLY A 143 -9.63 -4.32 7.28
C GLY A 143 -10.22 -4.70 5.91
N VAL A 144 -11.10 -3.86 5.36
CA VAL A 144 -11.69 -4.08 4.03
C VAL A 144 -10.60 -4.00 2.95
N TYR A 145 -9.69 -3.03 3.07
CA TYR A 145 -8.59 -2.87 2.11
C TYR A 145 -7.65 -4.08 2.11
N LEU A 146 -7.28 -4.56 3.29
CA LEU A 146 -6.48 -5.78 3.46
C LEU A 146 -7.19 -7.02 2.90
N LEU A 147 -8.49 -7.16 3.18
CA LEU A 147 -9.30 -8.26 2.67
C LEU A 147 -9.34 -8.26 1.14
N CYS A 148 -9.59 -7.09 0.54
CA CYS A 148 -9.59 -6.94 -0.91
C CYS A 148 -8.22 -7.25 -1.52
N PHE A 149 -7.12 -6.82 -0.91
CA PHE A 149 -5.77 -7.16 -1.32
C PHE A 149 -5.55 -8.67 -1.36
N VAL A 150 -5.94 -9.39 -0.31
CA VAL A 150 -5.81 -10.86 -0.24
C VAL A 150 -6.70 -11.55 -1.27
N ILE A 151 -7.93 -11.09 -1.46
CA ILE A 151 -8.90 -11.75 -2.35
C ILE A 151 -8.58 -11.48 -3.83
N TYR A 152 -8.23 -10.24 -4.19
CA TYR A 152 -8.06 -9.87 -5.59
C TYR A 152 -6.59 -9.92 -6.02
N ASP A 153 -5.71 -9.19 -5.38
CA ASP A 153 -4.32 -9.05 -5.83
C ASP A 153 -3.55 -10.38 -5.75
N LEU A 154 -3.61 -11.07 -4.60
CA LEU A 154 -2.92 -12.35 -4.43
C LEU A 154 -3.53 -13.46 -5.29
N ARG A 155 -4.86 -13.54 -5.40
CA ARG A 155 -5.51 -14.55 -6.24
C ARG A 155 -5.26 -14.34 -7.72
N TYR A 156 -5.33 -13.09 -8.19
CA TYR A 156 -5.03 -12.78 -9.58
C TYR A 156 -3.57 -13.09 -9.92
N HIS A 157 -2.66 -12.76 -9.04
CA HIS A 157 -1.24 -13.11 -9.19
C HIS A 157 -1.05 -14.62 -9.31
N MET A 158 -1.57 -15.42 -8.38
CA MET A 158 -1.49 -16.89 -8.41
C MET A 158 -2.15 -17.47 -9.66
N ALA A 159 -3.26 -16.90 -10.13
CA ALA A 159 -3.94 -17.36 -11.34
C ALA A 159 -3.10 -17.12 -12.59
N VAL A 160 -2.43 -15.99 -12.69
CA VAL A 160 -1.58 -15.66 -13.85
C VAL A 160 -0.26 -16.45 -13.82
N GLU A 161 0.36 -16.65 -12.65
CA GLU A 161 1.57 -17.48 -12.53
C GLU A 161 1.35 -18.96 -12.91
N ARG A 162 0.15 -19.50 -12.62
CA ARG A 162 -0.18 -20.90 -12.93
C ARG A 162 -0.11 -21.21 -14.43
N PHE A 163 -0.18 -20.21 -15.30
CA PHE A 163 -0.09 -20.36 -16.76
C PHE A 163 1.30 -20.04 -17.33
N ARG A 164 2.31 -19.91 -16.47
CA ARG A 164 3.66 -19.53 -16.88
C ARG A 164 4.62 -20.70 -16.75
N ASP A 165 5.34 -21.01 -17.83
CA ASP A 165 6.51 -21.90 -17.82
C ASP A 165 7.68 -21.21 -17.08
N VAL A 166 8.30 -22.01 -16.20
CA VAL A 166 9.59 -21.92 -15.48
C VAL A 166 10.30 -20.55 -15.39
N PRO A 167 10.67 -20.13 -14.17
CA PRO A 167 11.50 -18.94 -13.97
C PRO A 167 12.89 -19.18 -14.55
N ASP A 168 13.34 -18.26 -15.41
CA ASP A 168 14.74 -18.15 -15.83
C ASP A 168 15.57 -17.84 -14.58
N GLY A 169 16.35 -18.80 -14.11
CA GLY A 169 17.08 -18.78 -12.84
C GLY A 169 18.28 -17.84 -12.86
N ARG A 170 18.08 -16.57 -13.15
CA ARG A 170 19.11 -15.54 -13.06
C ARG A 170 19.20 -15.00 -11.64
N ASP A 171 19.93 -15.71 -10.80
CA ASP A 171 20.39 -15.19 -9.53
C ASP A 171 21.47 -14.13 -9.78
N ARG A 172 21.13 -12.86 -9.70
CA ARG A 172 22.08 -11.76 -9.79
C ARG A 172 22.45 -11.31 -8.38
N SER A 173 23.61 -11.71 -7.90
CA SER A 173 24.19 -11.16 -6.66
C SER A 173 24.24 -9.62 -6.74
N GLY A 174 23.78 -8.93 -5.67
CA GLY A 174 23.75 -7.45 -5.61
C GLY A 174 22.51 -6.78 -6.18
N TRP A 175 21.44 -7.52 -6.50
CA TRP A 175 20.20 -7.01 -7.06
C TRP A 175 19.56 -5.90 -6.20
N PHE A 176 19.65 -5.99 -4.87
CA PHE A 176 19.05 -5.01 -3.96
C PHE A 176 19.68 -3.62 -4.09
N GLY A 177 21.02 -3.56 -4.13
CA GLY A 177 21.76 -2.30 -4.34
C GLY A 177 21.49 -1.68 -5.70
N ASN A 178 21.40 -2.51 -6.74
CA ASN A 178 21.06 -2.05 -8.09
C ASN A 178 19.64 -1.49 -8.14
N MET A 179 18.67 -2.17 -7.55
CA MET A 179 17.28 -1.71 -7.50
C MET A 179 17.12 -0.41 -6.71
N PHE A 180 17.87 -0.26 -5.60
CA PHE A 180 17.90 0.98 -4.83
C PHE A 180 18.47 2.14 -5.67
N ARG A 181 19.56 1.90 -6.41
CA ARG A 181 20.17 2.90 -7.28
C ARG A 181 19.26 3.33 -8.44
N GLU A 182 18.58 2.39 -9.05
CA GLU A 182 17.61 2.67 -10.13
C GLU A 182 16.35 3.39 -9.64
N GLY A 183 15.91 3.11 -8.40
CA GLY A 183 14.76 3.77 -7.79
C GLY A 183 15.06 5.18 -7.27
N LEU A 184 16.30 5.47 -6.90
CA LEU A 184 16.68 6.75 -6.30
C LEU A 184 16.34 7.98 -7.18
N PRO A 185 16.60 7.98 -8.50
CA PRO A 185 16.26 9.11 -9.36
C PRO A 185 14.76 9.34 -9.52
N LEU A 186 13.93 8.34 -9.19
CA LEU A 186 12.47 8.39 -9.31
C LEU A 186 11.80 8.87 -8.01
N PHE A 187 12.56 8.84 -6.89
CA PHE A 187 12.13 9.28 -5.56
C PHE A 187 12.28 10.81 -5.40
#